data_1e3401d57c04d2a617b51d8b1b96def6
#
_entry.id   1e3401d57c04d2a617b51d8b1b96def6
#
_cell.length_a   1.000
_cell.length_b   1.000
_cell.length_c   1.000
_cell.angle_alpha   90.00
_cell.angle_beta   90.00
_cell.angle_gamma   90.00
#
_symmetry.space_group_name_H-M   'P 1'
#
loop_
_entity.id
_entity.type
_entity.pdbx_description
1 polymer ?
#
loop_
_entity_poly.entity_id
_entity_poly.type
_entity_poly.pdbx_seq_one_letter_code
_entity_poly.pdbx_strand_id
1 'polypeptide(L)'
;MTAALAAIGGKWKLIILYWLAESPKHFAALQRAMPGISQKVLTQQLRELMSDGIVNRDPKGVVPAPVVYSLSEYGRSVLPLVENVRLWGRTHLAVRADKDR
;
A
#
# COMPACT_ATOMS: atom_id res chain seq x y z
N MET A 1 -1.49 -19.69 -1.44
CA MET A 1 -1.24 -18.77 -0.32
C MET A 1 0.18 -18.20 -0.33
N THR A 2 1.18 -19.01 -0.59
CA THR A 2 2.58 -18.55 -0.60
C THR A 2 2.81 -17.44 -1.62
N ALA A 3 2.28 -17.58 -2.85
CA ALA A 3 2.44 -16.55 -3.87
C ALA A 3 1.77 -15.23 -3.46
N ALA A 4 0.60 -15.30 -2.85
CA ALA A 4 -0.10 -14.11 -2.39
C ALA A 4 0.70 -13.38 -1.30
N LEU A 5 1.21 -14.12 -0.32
CA LEU A 5 1.99 -13.51 0.76
C LEU A 5 3.33 -12.99 0.27
N ALA A 6 3.92 -13.62 -0.75
CA ALA A 6 5.15 -13.09 -1.35
C ALA A 6 4.90 -11.75 -2.02
N ALA A 7 3.76 -11.59 -2.69
CA ALA A 7 3.44 -10.37 -3.44
C ALA A 7 2.99 -9.22 -2.54
N ILE A 8 2.20 -9.48 -1.51
CA ILE A 8 1.57 -8.43 -0.70
C ILE A 8 1.76 -8.60 0.80
N GLY A 9 2.54 -9.60 1.21
CA GLY A 9 2.79 -9.85 2.62
C GLY A 9 3.74 -8.85 3.26
N GLY A 10 3.98 -9.06 4.54
CA GLY A 10 4.78 -8.16 5.34
C GLY A 10 3.95 -7.01 5.89
N LYS A 11 4.61 -6.15 6.63
CA LYS A 11 3.93 -5.09 7.37
C LYS A 11 3.40 -3.97 6.47
N TRP A 12 4.16 -3.62 5.42
CA TRP A 12 3.94 -2.33 4.75
C TRP A 12 3.19 -2.39 3.43
N LYS A 13 3.25 -3.50 2.69
CA LYS A 13 2.68 -3.55 1.33
C LYS A 13 1.18 -3.34 1.30
N LEU A 14 0.44 -4.00 2.18
CA LEU A 14 -1.02 -3.79 2.25
C LEU A 14 -1.38 -2.36 2.62
N ILE A 15 -0.58 -1.72 3.47
CA ILE A 15 -0.79 -0.32 3.84
C ILE A 15 -0.58 0.60 2.64
N ILE A 16 0.47 0.35 1.85
CA ILE A 16 0.71 1.10 0.62
C ILE A 16 -0.49 0.96 -0.34
N LEU A 17 -0.95 -0.26 -0.54
CA LEU A 17 -2.09 -0.53 -1.43
C LEU A 17 -3.36 0.14 -0.93
N TYR A 18 -3.57 0.16 0.37
CA TYR A 18 -4.71 0.86 0.97
C TYR A 18 -4.71 2.35 0.59
N TRP A 19 -3.56 3.01 0.73
CA TRP A 19 -3.47 4.43 0.40
C TRP A 19 -3.56 4.70 -1.09
N LEU A 20 -2.98 3.85 -1.93
CA LEU A 20 -3.07 3.99 -3.39
C LEU A 20 -4.46 3.63 -3.92
N ALA A 21 -5.23 2.84 -3.18
CA ALA A 21 -6.63 2.59 -3.53
C ALA A 21 -7.47 3.86 -3.50
N GLU A 22 -7.13 4.79 -2.61
CA GLU A 22 -7.82 6.08 -2.50
C GLU A 22 -7.54 6.97 -3.72
N SER A 23 -6.26 7.12 -4.07
CA SER A 23 -5.83 7.95 -5.21
C SER A 23 -4.34 7.74 -5.47
N PRO A 24 -3.85 8.11 -6.66
CA PRO A 24 -2.40 8.18 -6.89
C PRO A 24 -1.74 9.12 -5.89
N LYS A 25 -0.51 8.82 -5.50
CA LYS A 25 0.21 9.61 -4.51
C LYS A 25 1.68 9.78 -4.86
N HIS A 26 2.21 10.93 -4.49
CA HIS A 26 3.65 11.18 -4.50
C HIS A 26 4.31 10.42 -3.36
N PHE A 27 5.61 10.17 -3.50
CA PHE A 27 6.39 9.47 -2.49
C PHE A 27 6.26 10.11 -1.10
N ALA A 28 6.42 11.44 -1.04
CA ALA A 28 6.34 12.15 0.23
C ALA A 28 4.97 12.02 0.90
N ALA A 29 3.91 12.02 0.09
CA ALA A 29 2.55 11.85 0.62
C ALA A 29 2.35 10.45 1.21
N LEU A 30 2.87 9.41 0.53
CA LEU A 30 2.83 8.05 1.07
C LEU A 30 3.59 7.96 2.38
N GLN A 31 4.79 8.52 2.42
CA GLN A 31 5.61 8.46 3.63
C GLN A 31 4.92 9.14 4.82
N ARG A 32 4.30 10.29 4.59
CA ARG A 32 3.53 10.98 5.63
C ARG A 32 2.34 10.16 6.13
N ALA A 33 1.70 9.42 5.23
CA ALA A 33 0.55 8.60 5.57
C ALA A 33 0.93 7.31 6.32
N MET A 34 2.20 6.98 6.35
CA MET A 34 2.71 5.73 6.92
C MET A 34 3.72 6.00 8.04
N PRO A 35 3.26 6.46 9.21
CA PRO A 35 4.17 6.79 10.30
C PRO A 35 5.10 5.63 10.66
N GLY A 36 6.37 5.94 10.84
CA GLY A 36 7.37 4.94 11.19
C GLY A 36 8.08 4.28 10.03
N ILE A 37 7.63 4.50 8.79
CA ILE A 37 8.34 3.94 7.64
C ILE A 37 9.51 4.84 7.25
N SER A 38 10.68 4.21 7.02
CA SER A 38 11.83 4.95 6.51
C SER A 38 11.74 5.12 5.00
N GLN A 39 12.47 6.10 4.47
CA GLN A 39 12.58 6.30 3.03
C GLN A 39 13.12 5.05 2.34
N LYS A 40 14.12 4.41 2.95
CA LYS A 40 14.72 3.19 2.42
C LYS A 40 13.71 2.06 2.31
N VAL A 41 12.93 1.83 3.36
CA VAL A 41 11.94 0.75 3.38
C VAL A 41 10.82 1.04 2.39
N LEU A 42 10.30 2.27 2.36
CA LEU A 42 9.25 2.63 1.40
C LEU A 42 9.71 2.45 -0.03
N THR A 43 10.93 2.90 -0.35
CA THR A 43 11.53 2.71 -1.68
C THR A 43 11.58 1.24 -2.04
N GLN A 44 12.04 0.40 -1.11
CA GLN A 44 12.16 -1.04 -1.35
C GLN A 44 10.80 -1.70 -1.58
N GLN A 45 9.82 -1.36 -0.74
CA GLN A 45 8.48 -1.92 -0.87
C GLN A 45 7.82 -1.52 -2.20
N LEU A 46 7.98 -0.26 -2.60
CA LEU A 46 7.46 0.21 -3.89
C LEU A 46 8.13 -0.51 -5.06
N ARG A 47 9.45 -0.72 -4.99
CA ARG A 47 10.16 -1.46 -6.03
C ARG A 47 9.63 -2.89 -6.18
N GLU A 48 9.39 -3.56 -5.08
CA GLU A 48 8.85 -4.93 -5.11
C GLU A 48 7.44 -4.95 -5.70
N LEU A 49 6.59 -4.00 -5.33
CA LEU A 49 5.25 -3.90 -5.90
C LEU A 49 5.28 -3.56 -7.40
N MET A 50 6.22 -2.72 -7.82
CA MET A 50 6.40 -2.42 -9.24
C MET A 50 6.92 -3.64 -10.00
N SER A 51 7.85 -4.38 -9.42
CA SER A 51 8.39 -5.60 -10.02
C SER A 51 7.29 -6.65 -10.24
N ASP A 52 6.33 -6.71 -9.33
CA ASP A 52 5.18 -7.63 -9.46
C ASP A 52 4.07 -7.07 -10.35
N GLY A 53 4.25 -5.88 -10.92
CA GLY A 53 3.26 -5.27 -11.82
C GLY A 53 2.03 -4.72 -11.11
N ILE A 54 2.07 -4.56 -9.80
CA ILE A 54 0.93 -4.12 -9.00
C ILE A 54 0.85 -2.60 -8.93
N VAL A 55 1.99 -1.93 -8.92
CA VAL A 55 2.10 -0.48 -8.80
C VAL A 55 2.84 0.08 -10.00
N ASN A 56 2.37 1.22 -10.49
CA ASN A 56 3.04 2.00 -11.53
C ASN A 56 3.70 3.22 -10.93
N ARG A 57 4.81 3.62 -11.55
CA ARG A 57 5.52 4.85 -11.22
C ARG A 57 5.54 5.74 -12.44
N ASP A 58 4.81 6.83 -12.39
CA ASP A 58 4.66 7.73 -13.51
C ASP A 58 5.28 9.08 -13.21
N PRO A 59 6.32 9.50 -13.97
CA PRO A 59 6.77 10.89 -13.91
C PRO A 59 5.72 11.78 -14.55
N LYS A 60 5.42 12.93 -13.90
CA LYS A 60 4.44 13.89 -14.41
C LYS A 60 5.09 15.26 -14.58
N GLY A 61 4.89 15.85 -15.73
CA GLY A 61 5.42 17.17 -16.04
C GLY A 61 6.81 17.14 -16.62
N VAL A 62 7.46 18.32 -16.65
CA VAL A 62 8.82 18.47 -17.16
C VAL A 62 9.84 18.17 -16.04
N VAL A 63 11.07 17.92 -16.45
CA VAL A 63 12.15 17.61 -15.51
C VAL A 63 12.57 18.83 -14.71
N PRO A 64 12.77 18.71 -13.37
CA PRO A 64 12.54 17.51 -12.58
C PRO A 64 11.04 17.25 -12.41
N ALA A 65 10.61 16.07 -12.85
CA ALA A 65 9.20 15.75 -12.84
C ALA A 65 8.82 15.14 -11.48
N PRO A 66 7.72 15.58 -10.86
CA PRO A 66 7.19 14.87 -9.71
C PRO A 66 6.75 13.48 -10.14
N VAL A 67 7.07 12.49 -9.32
CA VAL A 67 6.74 11.08 -9.57
C VAL A 67 5.49 10.72 -8.80
N VAL A 68 4.54 10.11 -9.49
CA VAL A 68 3.29 9.66 -8.90
C VAL A 68 3.23 8.14 -8.94
N TYR A 69 2.90 7.56 -7.81
CA TYR A 69 2.67 6.12 -7.70
C TYR A 69 1.17 5.85 -7.75
N SER A 70 0.78 4.82 -8.46
CA SER A 70 -0.62 4.45 -8.62
C SER A 70 -0.76 2.94 -8.76
N LEU A 71 -1.96 2.42 -8.52
CA LEU A 71 -2.24 1.03 -8.79
C LEU A 71 -2.32 0.83 -10.31
N SER A 72 -1.71 -0.26 -10.80
CA SER A 72 -1.90 -0.68 -12.17
C SER A 72 -3.32 -1.27 -12.32
N GLU A 73 -3.74 -1.49 -13.58
CA GLU A 73 -5.00 -2.18 -13.81
C GLU A 73 -5.00 -3.56 -13.12
N TYR A 74 -3.92 -4.30 -13.27
CA TYR A 74 -3.76 -5.57 -12.56
C TYR A 74 -3.77 -5.38 -11.04
N GLY A 75 -3.11 -4.34 -10.54
CA GLY A 75 -3.04 -4.04 -9.10
C GLY A 75 -4.41 -3.76 -8.50
N ARG A 76 -5.35 -3.27 -9.28
CA ARG A 76 -6.73 -3.05 -8.81
C ARG A 76 -7.42 -4.35 -8.41
N SER A 77 -6.95 -5.48 -8.90
CA SER A 77 -7.51 -6.78 -8.53
C SER A 77 -7.31 -7.12 -7.06
N VAL A 78 -6.40 -6.44 -6.37
CA VAL A 78 -6.17 -6.65 -4.94
C VAL A 78 -7.12 -5.83 -4.05
N LEU A 79 -7.86 -4.88 -4.63
CA LEU A 79 -8.72 -3.98 -3.84
C LEU A 79 -9.75 -4.70 -2.97
N PRO A 80 -10.45 -5.74 -3.43
CA PRO A 80 -11.37 -6.47 -2.56
C PRO A 80 -10.68 -7.06 -1.34
N LEU A 81 -9.44 -7.55 -1.50
CA LEU A 81 -8.68 -8.08 -0.37
C LEU A 81 -8.30 -6.98 0.61
N VAL A 82 -7.83 -5.84 0.11
CA VAL A 82 -7.47 -4.70 0.96
C VAL A 82 -8.67 -4.26 1.79
N GLU A 83 -9.85 -4.17 1.16
CA GLU A 83 -11.07 -3.79 1.85
C GLU A 83 -11.47 -4.81 2.91
N ASN A 84 -11.37 -6.10 2.59
CA ASN A 84 -11.67 -7.15 3.54
C ASN A 84 -10.73 -7.14 4.74
N VAL A 85 -9.45 -6.91 4.52
CA VAL A 85 -8.48 -6.80 5.61
C VAL A 85 -8.80 -5.59 6.49
N ARG A 86 -9.13 -4.46 5.87
CA ARG A 86 -9.51 -3.25 6.60
C ARG A 86 -10.72 -3.49 7.51
N LEU A 87 -11.76 -4.10 6.95
CA LEU A 87 -12.98 -4.41 7.69
C LEU A 87 -12.73 -5.40 8.82
N TRP A 88 -11.94 -6.44 8.55
CA TRP A 88 -11.60 -7.41 9.58
C TRP A 88 -10.82 -6.75 10.72
N GLY A 89 -9.91 -5.83 10.39
CA GLY A 89 -9.14 -5.09 11.40
C GLY A 89 -10.04 -4.28 12.34
N ARG A 90 -11.08 -3.65 11.80
CA ARG A 90 -12.06 -2.93 12.62
C ARG A 90 -12.80 -3.88 13.57
N THR A 91 -13.20 -5.04 13.07
CA THR A 91 -13.86 -6.06 13.89
C THR A 91 -12.92 -6.54 15.00
N HIS A 92 -11.68 -6.79 14.66
CA HIS A 92 -10.68 -7.24 15.63
C HIS A 92 -10.47 -6.22 16.76
N LEU A 93 -10.40 -4.94 16.41
CA LEU A 93 -10.27 -3.87 17.41
C LEU A 93 -11.49 -3.83 18.35
N ALA A 94 -12.68 -4.01 17.82
CA ALA A 94 -13.89 -4.04 18.63
C ALA A 94 -13.90 -5.24 19.61
N VAL A 95 -13.48 -6.40 19.13
CA VAL A 95 -13.38 -7.61 19.98
C VAL A 95 -12.35 -7.39 21.09
N ARG A 96 -11.21 -6.81 20.77
CA ARG A 96 -10.18 -6.52 21.77
C ARG A 96 -10.65 -5.50 22.81
N ALA A 97 -11.35 -4.48 22.38
CA ALA A 97 -11.92 -3.49 23.30
C ALA A 97 -12.89 -4.12 24.29
N ASP A 98 -13.72 -5.07 23.83
CA ASP A 98 -14.62 -5.82 24.73
C ASP A 98 -13.88 -6.66 25.74
N LYS A 99 -12.76 -7.27 25.34
CA LYS A 99 -11.95 -8.09 26.26
C LYS A 99 -11.26 -7.27 27.34
N ASP A 100 -10.92 -6.04 27.03
CA ASP A 100 -10.18 -5.15 27.93
C ASP A 100 -11.10 -4.41 28.91
N ARG A 101 -12.40 -4.66 28.86
CA ARG A 101 -13.37 -4.07 29.78
C ARG A 101 -13.37 -4.76 31.13
#